data_e4554215b0f42cf64e593756a9cd3558
#
_entry.id   e4554215b0f42cf64e593756a9cd3558
#
_cell.length_a   1.000
_cell.length_b   1.000
_cell.length_c   1.000
_cell.angle_alpha   90.00
_cell.angle_beta   90.00
_cell.angle_gamma   90.00
#
_symmetry.space_group_name_H-M   'P 1'
#
loop_
_entity.id
_entity.type
_entity.pdbx_description
1 polymer ?
#
loop_
_entity_poly.entity_id
_entity_poly.type
_entity_poly.pdbx_seq_one_letter_code
_entity_poly.pdbx_strand_id
1 'polypeptide(L)'
;MKMPSLTLRQWVGYTGFALVFILVAAVMVWRGDILKAGLDPQIPFQTYEPPPAPDYRQPVAWALLDARAPNAENAAIFFVHSTTYNGGAGWNGPIGDRKADAYLKRVVIPNYAGPFARAGVISAPRYRQASLYTRLTLREDAREARAFAYGDVEQAFDQWLTDHPTGPIILAGVEQGADLIARLVKERVAVDPSLRQRLVAVYLMDAIVAVDQTTPIVACHTRDQTGCVVGWSQVGEGDEGAAKRRLRRALVWDDRGQLIELGDRPALCVNPVSGSDDGAAVPERRHLGAANATGLEWGLRPAFIDRQIATQCRDGLLRHTVLKSESFREFSGWADRRKARPYNLFYADIEADALARLAAWNKRQTS
;
A
#
# COMPACT_ATOMS: atom_id res chain seq x y z
N MET A 1 42.88 34.88 33.23
CA MET A 1 42.63 34.75 31.78
C MET A 1 41.64 35.87 31.39
N LYS A 2 42.08 36.89 30.59
CA LYS A 2 41.16 37.92 30.04
C LYS A 2 40.39 37.30 28.90
N MET A 3 39.07 37.24 28.99
CA MET A 3 38.24 36.83 27.85
C MET A 3 38.43 37.85 26.70
N PRO A 4 38.65 37.39 25.47
CA PRO A 4 38.75 38.31 24.33
C PRO A 4 37.44 39.07 24.16
N SER A 5 37.54 40.41 24.12
CA SER A 5 36.38 41.26 23.83
C SER A 5 36.00 41.15 22.37
N LEU A 6 34.83 40.56 22.12
CA LEU A 6 34.27 40.45 20.78
C LEU A 6 33.92 41.83 20.23
N THR A 7 34.26 42.11 18.99
CA THR A 7 33.82 43.32 18.28
C THR A 7 32.34 43.27 17.97
N LEU A 8 31.66 44.39 17.81
CA LEU A 8 30.25 44.52 17.47
C LEU A 8 29.92 43.65 16.22
N ARG A 9 30.82 43.65 15.23
CA ARG A 9 30.68 42.90 14.00
C ARG A 9 30.68 41.35 14.24
N GLN A 10 31.51 40.90 15.17
CA GLN A 10 31.56 39.51 15.59
C GLN A 10 30.31 39.12 16.39
N TRP A 11 29.81 39.98 17.26
CA TRP A 11 28.59 39.78 17.99
C TRP A 11 27.38 39.62 17.03
N VAL A 12 27.20 40.53 16.06
CA VAL A 12 26.18 40.45 15.03
C VAL A 12 26.29 39.15 14.22
N GLY A 13 27.52 38.75 13.85
CA GLY A 13 27.75 37.48 13.13
C GLY A 13 27.36 36.25 13.95
N TYR A 14 27.80 36.18 15.21
CA TYR A 14 27.44 35.03 16.08
C TYR A 14 25.95 34.99 16.41
N THR A 15 25.30 36.12 16.65
CA THR A 15 23.87 36.17 16.90
C THR A 15 23.08 35.76 15.67
N GLY A 16 23.48 36.21 14.48
CA GLY A 16 22.86 35.80 13.22
C GLY A 16 23.01 34.30 12.98
N PHE A 17 24.22 33.75 13.20
CA PHE A 17 24.46 32.30 13.08
C PHE A 17 23.63 31.51 14.10
N ALA A 18 23.56 31.94 15.35
CA ALA A 18 22.77 31.30 16.39
C ALA A 18 21.26 31.29 16.05
N LEU A 19 20.74 32.42 15.52
CA LEU A 19 19.34 32.51 15.09
C LEU A 19 19.03 31.57 13.93
N VAL A 20 19.90 31.49 12.92
CA VAL A 20 19.77 30.55 11.80
C VAL A 20 19.82 29.10 12.30
N PHE A 21 20.76 28.80 13.20
CA PHE A 21 20.86 27.46 13.78
C PHE A 21 19.60 27.07 14.58
N ILE A 22 19.08 27.98 15.40
CA ILE A 22 17.82 27.78 16.16
C ILE A 22 16.65 27.56 15.20
N LEU A 23 16.56 28.35 14.12
CA LEU A 23 15.50 28.20 13.12
C LEU A 23 15.56 26.83 12.44
N VAL A 24 16.78 26.41 12.01
CA VAL A 24 16.97 25.10 11.39
C VAL A 24 16.63 23.98 12.37
N ALA A 25 17.07 24.07 13.62
CA ALA A 25 16.76 23.13 14.67
C ALA A 25 15.23 23.05 14.91
N ALA A 26 14.55 24.19 14.98
CA ALA A 26 13.10 24.29 15.12
C ALA A 26 12.38 23.60 13.94
N VAL A 27 12.77 23.88 12.70
CA VAL A 27 12.23 23.23 11.51
C VAL A 27 12.45 21.72 11.56
N MET A 28 13.63 21.28 11.99
CA MET A 28 13.93 19.84 12.12
C MET A 28 13.07 19.16 13.19
N VAL A 29 12.82 19.81 14.32
CA VAL A 29 11.96 19.29 15.40
C VAL A 29 10.50 19.24 14.94
N TRP A 30 9.99 20.31 14.35
CA TRP A 30 8.56 20.44 13.98
C TRP A 30 8.24 20.02 12.55
N ARG A 31 9.19 19.46 11.81
CA ARG A 31 8.99 19.04 10.40
C ARG A 31 7.73 18.20 10.18
N GLY A 32 7.38 17.35 11.14
CA GLY A 32 6.17 16.52 11.08
C GLY A 32 4.88 17.33 11.17
N ASP A 33 4.86 18.33 12.04
CA ASP A 33 3.68 19.19 12.24
C ASP A 33 3.55 20.21 11.11
N ILE A 34 4.67 20.74 10.62
CA ILE A 34 4.71 21.60 9.43
C ILE A 34 4.15 20.84 8.22
N LEU A 35 4.57 19.58 8.03
CA LEU A 35 4.03 18.74 6.95
C LEU A 35 2.53 18.52 7.11
N LYS A 36 2.07 18.18 8.30
CA LYS A 36 0.64 17.99 8.57
C LYS A 36 -0.16 19.26 8.28
N ALA A 37 0.30 20.41 8.77
CA ALA A 37 -0.37 21.70 8.55
C ALA A 37 -0.44 22.06 7.06
N GLY A 38 0.62 21.79 6.30
CA GLY A 38 0.66 22.04 4.84
C GLY A 38 -0.17 21.07 4.00
N LEU A 39 -0.52 19.91 4.55
CA LEU A 39 -1.34 18.89 3.86
C LEU A 39 -2.80 18.90 4.34
N ASP A 40 -3.13 19.58 5.44
CA ASP A 40 -4.49 19.69 5.98
C ASP A 40 -5.38 20.48 5.03
N PRO A 41 -6.50 19.92 4.55
CA PRO A 41 -7.45 20.64 3.69
C PRO A 41 -8.11 21.86 4.37
N GLN A 42 -8.07 21.96 5.70
CA GLN A 42 -8.60 23.08 6.51
C GLN A 42 -10.12 23.27 6.40
N ILE A 43 -10.84 22.34 5.81
CA ILE A 43 -12.30 22.33 5.67
C ILE A 43 -12.88 21.05 6.24
N PRO A 44 -14.06 21.06 6.90
CA PRO A 44 -14.74 19.84 7.30
C PRO A 44 -15.14 19.00 6.07
N PHE A 45 -15.09 17.67 6.19
CA PHE A 45 -15.44 16.78 5.09
C PHE A 45 -16.91 16.95 4.65
N GLN A 46 -17.82 17.22 5.58
CA GLN A 46 -19.25 17.39 5.33
C GLN A 46 -19.58 18.62 4.45
N THR A 47 -18.68 19.61 4.41
CA THR A 47 -18.81 20.81 3.56
C THR A 47 -17.86 20.81 2.37
N TYR A 48 -17.06 19.73 2.25
CA TYR A 48 -16.12 19.57 1.15
C TYR A 48 -16.84 19.14 -0.11
N GLU A 49 -16.53 19.78 -1.23
CA GLU A 49 -17.00 19.39 -2.55
C GLU A 49 -15.98 18.45 -3.21
N PRO A 50 -16.27 17.15 -3.33
CA PRO A 50 -15.34 16.21 -3.93
C PRO A 50 -15.13 16.46 -5.43
N PRO A 51 -13.98 16.06 -6.00
CA PRO A 51 -13.77 16.09 -7.44
C PRO A 51 -14.84 15.29 -8.20
N PRO A 52 -15.05 15.56 -9.52
CA PRO A 52 -15.98 14.79 -10.34
C PRO A 52 -15.70 13.27 -10.29
N ALA A 53 -16.77 12.48 -10.27
CA ALA A 53 -16.68 11.02 -10.25
C ALA A 53 -16.07 10.48 -11.56
N PRO A 54 -15.21 9.45 -11.50
CA PRO A 54 -14.73 8.77 -12.70
C PRO A 54 -15.85 7.98 -13.39
N ASP A 55 -15.81 7.93 -14.73
CA ASP A 55 -16.63 6.99 -15.51
C ASP A 55 -15.77 5.78 -15.91
N TYR A 56 -15.94 4.64 -15.25
CA TYR A 56 -15.12 3.45 -15.46
C TYR A 56 -15.36 2.72 -16.80
N ARG A 57 -16.33 3.15 -17.61
CA ARG A 57 -16.44 2.75 -19.01
C ARG A 57 -15.41 3.45 -19.90
N GLN A 58 -14.75 4.49 -19.40
CA GLN A 58 -13.76 5.26 -20.13
C GLN A 58 -12.34 4.83 -19.76
N PRO A 59 -11.45 4.60 -20.73
CA PRO A 59 -10.06 4.18 -20.44
C PRO A 59 -9.27 5.17 -19.57
N VAL A 60 -9.62 6.47 -19.58
CA VAL A 60 -8.97 7.49 -18.75
C VAL A 60 -9.18 7.27 -17.25
N ALA A 61 -10.24 6.57 -16.87
CA ALA A 61 -10.50 6.20 -15.47
C ALA A 61 -9.58 5.06 -14.97
N TRP A 62 -8.73 4.52 -15.82
CA TRP A 62 -7.83 3.42 -15.49
C TRP A 62 -6.36 3.85 -15.59
N ALA A 63 -5.55 3.42 -14.65
CA ALA A 63 -4.09 3.55 -14.72
C ALA A 63 -3.47 2.42 -15.55
N LEU A 64 -4.05 1.23 -15.44
CA LEU A 64 -3.89 0.09 -16.34
C LEU A 64 -5.28 -0.43 -16.68
N LEU A 65 -5.53 -0.70 -17.95
CA LEU A 65 -6.75 -1.35 -18.42
C LEU A 65 -6.33 -2.55 -19.25
N ASP A 66 -6.63 -3.73 -18.75
CA ASP A 66 -6.33 -5.02 -19.36
C ASP A 66 -4.88 -5.16 -19.85
N ALA A 67 -3.96 -4.61 -19.05
CA ALA A 67 -2.56 -4.60 -19.38
C ALA A 67 -1.95 -6.00 -19.22
N ARG A 68 -1.49 -6.58 -20.31
CA ARG A 68 -0.92 -7.91 -20.38
C ARG A 68 0.59 -7.84 -20.63
N ALA A 69 1.37 -8.52 -19.80
CA ALA A 69 2.79 -8.74 -20.05
C ALA A 69 3.00 -9.92 -21.05
N PRO A 70 4.15 -9.97 -21.76
CA PRO A 70 4.49 -11.12 -22.58
C PRO A 70 4.46 -12.44 -21.77
N ASN A 71 3.87 -13.50 -22.32
CA ASN A 71 3.75 -14.82 -21.69
C ASN A 71 3.03 -14.81 -20.32
N ALA A 72 2.13 -13.86 -20.08
CA ALA A 72 1.30 -13.85 -18.90
C ALA A 72 0.28 -15.01 -18.93
N GLU A 73 0.03 -15.59 -17.76
CA GLU A 73 -0.98 -16.62 -17.53
C GLU A 73 -2.41 -16.08 -17.68
N ASN A 74 -3.42 -16.81 -17.23
CA ASN A 74 -4.82 -16.59 -17.53
C ASN A 74 -5.63 -15.89 -16.45
N ALA A 75 -5.03 -15.42 -15.34
CA ALA A 75 -5.80 -14.72 -14.32
C ALA A 75 -6.21 -13.30 -14.76
N ALA A 76 -7.38 -12.86 -14.33
CA ALA A 76 -7.75 -11.45 -14.32
C ALA A 76 -7.39 -10.85 -12.96
N ILE A 77 -6.63 -9.76 -12.95
CA ILE A 77 -6.14 -9.12 -11.72
C ILE A 77 -6.74 -7.73 -11.58
N PHE A 78 -7.45 -7.49 -10.48
CA PHE A 78 -7.92 -6.17 -10.08
C PHE A 78 -6.97 -5.61 -9.03
N PHE A 79 -6.24 -4.53 -9.39
CA PHE A 79 -5.22 -3.93 -8.53
C PHE A 79 -5.61 -2.52 -8.08
N VAL A 80 -5.68 -2.28 -6.77
CA VAL A 80 -5.96 -0.96 -6.19
C VAL A 80 -4.69 -0.37 -5.58
N HIS A 81 -4.30 0.80 -6.08
CA HIS A 81 -3.06 1.47 -5.71
C HIS A 81 -3.11 2.18 -4.36
N SER A 82 -1.95 2.49 -3.79
CA SER A 82 -1.80 3.33 -2.59
C SER A 82 -2.17 4.79 -2.86
N THR A 83 -2.30 5.58 -1.79
CA THR A 83 -2.41 7.03 -1.96
C THR A 83 -1.15 7.63 -2.57
N THR A 84 -1.33 8.43 -3.62
CA THR A 84 -0.29 9.18 -4.32
C THR A 84 -0.54 10.68 -4.29
N TYR A 85 -1.75 11.09 -3.94
CA TYR A 85 -2.18 12.48 -3.78
C TYR A 85 -1.77 13.01 -2.40
N ASN A 86 -1.06 14.14 -2.38
CA ASN A 86 -0.53 14.69 -1.13
C ASN A 86 -1.63 15.30 -0.23
N GLY A 87 -2.60 15.98 -0.81
CA GLY A 87 -3.59 16.79 -0.07
C GLY A 87 -3.31 18.28 -0.18
N GLY A 88 -3.69 19.03 0.83
CA GLY A 88 -3.59 20.51 0.90
C GLY A 88 -4.79 21.22 0.27
N ALA A 89 -5.19 20.84 -0.93
CA ALA A 89 -6.34 21.44 -1.62
C ALA A 89 -7.67 20.72 -1.35
N GLY A 90 -7.64 19.49 -0.87
CA GLY A 90 -8.86 18.72 -0.62
C GLY A 90 -8.60 17.37 0.04
N TRP A 91 -9.66 16.76 0.55
CA TRP A 91 -9.61 15.45 1.22
C TRP A 91 -9.34 14.31 0.23
N ASN A 92 -9.91 14.39 -0.97
CA ASN A 92 -9.79 13.38 -2.02
C ASN A 92 -9.17 13.99 -3.28
N GLY A 93 -8.23 13.26 -3.88
CA GLY A 93 -7.52 13.70 -5.09
C GLY A 93 -8.32 13.45 -6.37
N PRO A 94 -8.35 14.39 -7.32
CA PRO A 94 -8.92 14.14 -8.64
C PRO A 94 -8.08 13.08 -9.39
N ILE A 95 -8.72 12.28 -10.23
CA ILE A 95 -8.04 11.24 -11.04
C ILE A 95 -7.03 11.79 -12.05
N GLY A 96 -7.12 13.10 -12.35
CA GLY A 96 -6.23 13.80 -13.29
C GLY A 96 -5.11 14.60 -12.61
N ASP A 97 -4.86 14.47 -11.30
CA ASP A 97 -3.74 15.15 -10.65
C ASP A 97 -2.40 14.68 -11.24
N ARG A 98 -1.68 15.59 -11.91
CA ARG A 98 -0.45 15.26 -12.65
C ARG A 98 0.67 14.70 -11.77
N LYS A 99 0.81 15.19 -10.53
CA LYS A 99 1.87 14.75 -9.61
C LYS A 99 1.52 13.38 -9.04
N ALA A 100 0.28 13.18 -8.64
CA ALA A 100 -0.21 11.89 -8.16
C ALA A 100 -0.12 10.82 -9.27
N ASP A 101 -0.55 11.13 -10.48
CA ASP A 101 -0.49 10.21 -11.63
C ASP A 101 0.95 9.87 -12.04
N ALA A 102 1.87 10.85 -12.03
CA ALA A 102 3.28 10.60 -12.29
C ALA A 102 3.90 9.65 -11.25
N TYR A 103 3.58 9.83 -9.97
CA TYR A 103 4.04 8.93 -8.92
C TYR A 103 3.41 7.53 -9.05
N LEU A 104 2.11 7.47 -9.35
CA LEU A 104 1.40 6.22 -9.60
C LEU A 104 2.06 5.41 -10.72
N LYS A 105 2.24 6.01 -11.89
CA LYS A 105 2.81 5.33 -13.07
C LYS A 105 4.27 4.96 -12.90
N ARG A 106 5.06 5.87 -12.32
CA ARG A 106 6.51 5.69 -12.23
C ARG A 106 6.93 4.80 -11.06
N VAL A 107 6.21 4.84 -9.95
CA VAL A 107 6.61 4.18 -8.70
C VAL A 107 5.66 3.05 -8.32
N VAL A 108 4.36 3.35 -8.15
CA VAL A 108 3.45 2.38 -7.52
C VAL A 108 3.16 1.21 -8.45
N ILE A 109 2.77 1.48 -9.68
CA ILE A 109 2.44 0.42 -10.66
C ILE A 109 3.60 -0.55 -10.87
N PRO A 110 4.82 -0.12 -11.22
CA PRO A 110 5.91 -1.06 -11.47
C PRO A 110 6.30 -1.89 -10.24
N ASN A 111 6.29 -1.28 -9.05
CA ASN A 111 6.74 -1.96 -7.84
C ASN A 111 5.68 -2.86 -7.19
N TYR A 112 4.37 -2.56 -7.35
CA TYR A 112 3.32 -3.25 -6.59
C TYR A 112 2.28 -3.98 -7.45
N ALA A 113 1.98 -3.51 -8.68
CA ALA A 113 1.23 -4.28 -9.66
C ALA A 113 2.14 -5.21 -10.48
N GLY A 114 3.39 -4.79 -10.73
CA GLY A 114 4.38 -5.55 -11.48
C GLY A 114 4.60 -7.00 -11.04
N PRO A 115 4.61 -7.35 -9.74
CA PRO A 115 4.71 -8.75 -9.29
C PRO A 115 3.64 -9.68 -9.87
N PHE A 116 2.47 -9.15 -10.22
CA PHE A 116 1.36 -9.94 -10.77
C PHE A 116 1.36 -10.00 -12.29
N ALA A 117 2.25 -9.29 -12.99
CA ALA A 117 2.25 -9.16 -14.45
C ALA A 117 2.34 -10.51 -15.18
N ARG A 118 3.01 -11.50 -14.58
CA ARG A 118 3.11 -12.86 -15.15
C ARG A 118 1.90 -13.74 -14.85
N ALA A 119 1.11 -13.41 -13.82
CA ALA A 119 -0.07 -14.19 -13.47
C ALA A 119 -1.26 -13.96 -14.41
N GLY A 120 -1.30 -12.82 -15.12
CA GLY A 120 -2.39 -12.58 -16.06
C GLY A 120 -2.51 -11.13 -16.54
N VAL A 121 -3.74 -10.73 -16.86
CA VAL A 121 -4.10 -9.38 -17.30
C VAL A 121 -4.46 -8.51 -16.09
N ILE A 122 -3.96 -7.29 -16.04
CA ILE A 122 -4.13 -6.39 -14.90
C ILE A 122 -4.92 -5.16 -15.28
N SER A 123 -5.95 -4.87 -14.49
CA SER A 123 -6.68 -3.61 -14.51
C SER A 123 -6.52 -2.90 -13.16
N ALA A 124 -6.14 -1.62 -13.21
CA ALA A 124 -5.92 -0.78 -12.03
C ALA A 124 -6.70 0.52 -12.17
N PRO A 125 -7.80 0.71 -11.43
CA PRO A 125 -8.58 1.93 -11.53
C PRO A 125 -7.83 3.13 -10.96
N ARG A 126 -8.07 4.32 -11.55
CA ARG A 126 -7.89 5.59 -10.88
C ARG A 126 -9.14 5.88 -10.08
N TYR A 127 -8.98 6.28 -8.85
CA TYR A 127 -10.10 6.60 -7.97
C TYR A 127 -9.83 7.90 -7.22
N ARG A 128 -10.85 8.56 -6.70
CA ARG A 128 -10.71 9.75 -5.86
C ARG A 128 -10.13 9.36 -4.52
N GLN A 129 -8.85 9.00 -4.56
CA GLN A 129 -8.08 8.54 -3.42
C GLN A 129 -8.08 9.54 -2.27
N ALA A 130 -8.22 9.08 -1.04
CA ALA A 130 -8.05 9.93 0.12
C ALA A 130 -6.59 10.40 0.21
N SER A 131 -6.41 11.67 0.54
CA SER A 131 -5.10 12.32 0.54
C SER A 131 -4.13 11.70 1.56
N LEU A 132 -2.84 11.94 1.37
CA LEU A 132 -1.80 11.52 2.31
C LEU A 132 -2.06 12.04 3.73
N TYR A 133 -2.70 13.20 3.86
CA TYR A 133 -3.07 13.75 5.17
C TYR A 133 -3.94 12.81 5.98
N THR A 134 -4.86 12.07 5.34
CA THR A 134 -5.76 11.13 6.03
C THR A 134 -5.03 10.00 6.77
N ARG A 135 -3.78 9.69 6.40
CA ARG A 135 -2.90 8.74 7.10
C ARG A 135 -2.15 9.36 8.28
N LEU A 136 -2.08 10.69 8.33
CA LEU A 136 -1.34 11.44 9.35
C LEU A 136 -2.21 11.89 10.51
N THR A 137 -3.52 11.77 10.40
CA THR A 137 -4.52 12.17 11.39
C THR A 137 -5.49 11.03 11.69
N LEU A 138 -6.19 11.11 12.84
CA LEU A 138 -7.28 10.21 13.22
C LEU A 138 -8.63 10.94 13.27
N ARG A 139 -8.70 12.15 12.70
CA ARG A 139 -9.95 12.95 12.63
C ARG A 139 -11.03 12.18 11.86
N GLU A 140 -12.28 12.41 12.21
CA GLU A 140 -13.42 11.79 11.55
C GLU A 140 -13.45 12.13 10.05
N ASP A 141 -13.22 13.41 9.68
CA ASP A 141 -13.08 13.83 8.28
C ASP A 141 -12.14 12.93 7.45
N ALA A 142 -11.05 12.46 8.06
CA ALA A 142 -10.10 11.60 7.38
C ALA A 142 -10.63 10.17 7.20
N ARG A 143 -11.46 9.68 8.14
CA ARG A 143 -12.15 8.39 8.03
C ARG A 143 -13.22 8.46 6.94
N GLU A 144 -14.01 9.54 6.91
CA GLU A 144 -15.02 9.80 5.88
C GLU A 144 -14.40 9.90 4.49
N ALA A 145 -13.27 10.61 4.33
CA ALA A 145 -12.55 10.70 3.05
C ALA A 145 -12.07 9.33 2.54
N ARG A 146 -11.61 8.45 3.45
CA ARG A 146 -11.22 7.08 3.09
C ARG A 146 -12.43 6.21 2.76
N ALA A 147 -13.54 6.36 3.49
CA ALA A 147 -14.79 5.67 3.19
C ALA A 147 -15.39 6.13 1.84
N PHE A 148 -15.30 7.42 1.53
CA PHE A 148 -15.70 7.97 0.23
C PHE A 148 -14.94 7.34 -0.94
N ALA A 149 -13.63 7.16 -0.80
CA ALA A 149 -12.79 6.55 -1.83
C ALA A 149 -13.20 5.11 -2.17
N TYR A 150 -13.83 4.39 -1.25
CA TYR A 150 -14.33 3.04 -1.47
C TYR A 150 -15.42 2.98 -2.55
N GLY A 151 -16.33 3.94 -2.60
CA GLY A 151 -17.41 3.96 -3.59
C GLY A 151 -16.90 3.98 -5.03
N ASP A 152 -15.79 4.65 -5.29
CA ASP A 152 -15.15 4.62 -6.60
C ASP A 152 -14.55 3.24 -6.92
N VAL A 153 -13.88 2.62 -5.96
CA VAL A 153 -13.29 1.28 -6.14
C VAL A 153 -14.35 0.23 -6.35
N GLU A 154 -15.49 0.32 -5.65
CA GLU A 154 -16.63 -0.57 -5.84
C GLU A 154 -17.22 -0.45 -7.24
N GLN A 155 -17.46 0.78 -7.73
CA GLN A 155 -17.97 1.02 -9.08
C GLN A 155 -16.97 0.52 -10.17
N ALA A 156 -15.66 0.73 -9.93
CA ALA A 156 -14.63 0.20 -10.83
C ALA A 156 -14.66 -1.33 -10.86
N PHE A 157 -14.86 -1.97 -9.72
CA PHE A 157 -14.93 -3.42 -9.62
C PHE A 157 -16.17 -3.99 -10.34
N ASP A 158 -17.30 -3.32 -10.26
CA ASP A 158 -18.52 -3.72 -10.99
C ASP A 158 -18.32 -3.67 -12.51
N GLN A 159 -17.71 -2.60 -13.01
CA GLN A 159 -17.35 -2.51 -14.43
C GLN A 159 -16.35 -3.61 -14.81
N TRP A 160 -15.31 -3.80 -14.00
CA TRP A 160 -14.30 -4.83 -14.25
C TRP A 160 -14.87 -6.25 -14.25
N LEU A 161 -15.83 -6.57 -13.37
CA LEU A 161 -16.52 -7.87 -13.38
C LEU A 161 -17.36 -8.07 -14.64
N THR A 162 -17.98 -7.00 -15.17
CA THR A 162 -18.71 -7.03 -16.43
C THR A 162 -17.80 -7.40 -17.59
N ASP A 163 -16.58 -6.86 -17.60
CA ASP A 163 -15.58 -7.11 -18.64
C ASP A 163 -14.87 -8.47 -18.47
N HIS A 164 -14.86 -9.02 -17.23
CA HIS A 164 -14.26 -10.31 -16.86
C HIS A 164 -15.27 -11.27 -16.22
N PRO A 165 -16.28 -11.75 -16.96
CA PRO A 165 -17.37 -12.55 -16.38
C PRO A 165 -16.96 -13.95 -15.94
N THR A 166 -15.84 -14.47 -16.42
CA THR A 166 -15.38 -15.85 -16.17
C THR A 166 -13.88 -15.92 -15.85
N GLY A 167 -13.41 -17.11 -15.45
CA GLY A 167 -11.97 -17.37 -15.21
C GLY A 167 -11.49 -16.99 -13.80
N PRO A 168 -10.23 -17.30 -13.50
CA PRO A 168 -9.61 -17.04 -12.20
C PRO A 168 -9.38 -15.55 -11.97
N ILE A 169 -9.64 -15.12 -10.73
CA ILE A 169 -9.44 -13.73 -10.32
C ILE A 169 -8.42 -13.62 -9.18
N ILE A 170 -7.60 -12.58 -9.23
CA ILE A 170 -6.72 -12.14 -8.15
C ILE A 170 -7.09 -10.71 -7.80
N LEU A 171 -7.29 -10.43 -6.52
CA LEU A 171 -7.50 -9.07 -6.01
C LEU A 171 -6.24 -8.63 -5.28
N ALA A 172 -5.72 -7.46 -5.59
CA ALA A 172 -4.50 -6.98 -4.96
C ALA A 172 -4.59 -5.49 -4.64
N GLY A 173 -4.02 -5.10 -3.52
CA GLY A 173 -3.93 -3.70 -3.14
C GLY A 173 -2.73 -3.43 -2.26
N VAL A 174 -2.31 -2.15 -2.22
CA VAL A 174 -1.20 -1.70 -1.39
C VAL A 174 -1.61 -0.49 -0.56
N GLU A 175 -1.28 -0.50 0.74
CA GLU A 175 -1.61 0.55 1.72
C GLU A 175 -3.12 0.90 1.69
N GLN A 176 -3.53 2.13 1.27
CA GLN A 176 -4.93 2.51 1.15
C GLN A 176 -5.69 1.57 0.20
N GLY A 177 -5.07 1.17 -0.92
CA GLY A 177 -5.68 0.22 -1.84
C GLY A 177 -5.92 -1.15 -1.21
N ALA A 178 -5.03 -1.59 -0.32
CA ALA A 178 -5.23 -2.84 0.42
C ALA A 178 -6.39 -2.74 1.43
N ASP A 179 -6.51 -1.61 2.11
CA ASP A 179 -7.67 -1.36 3.00
C ASP A 179 -9.00 -1.40 2.23
N LEU A 180 -9.04 -0.79 1.04
CA LEU A 180 -10.24 -0.74 0.19
C LEU A 180 -10.56 -2.13 -0.40
N ILE A 181 -9.56 -2.90 -0.81
CA ILE A 181 -9.73 -4.30 -1.23
C ILE A 181 -10.24 -5.17 -0.08
N ALA A 182 -9.75 -4.99 1.15
CA ALA A 182 -10.23 -5.77 2.29
C ALA A 182 -11.74 -5.56 2.53
N ARG A 183 -12.22 -4.32 2.39
CA ARG A 183 -13.66 -4.01 2.44
C ARG A 183 -14.42 -4.62 1.27
N LEU A 184 -13.89 -4.47 0.06
CA LEU A 184 -14.48 -5.04 -1.16
C LEU A 184 -14.61 -6.57 -1.07
N VAL A 185 -13.61 -7.24 -0.54
CA VAL A 185 -13.63 -8.69 -0.30
C VAL A 185 -14.78 -9.08 0.63
N LYS A 186 -14.96 -8.35 1.73
CA LYS A 186 -16.03 -8.60 2.69
C LYS A 186 -17.43 -8.36 2.09
N GLU A 187 -17.61 -7.22 1.43
CA GLU A 187 -18.93 -6.76 0.98
C GLU A 187 -19.38 -7.39 -0.35
N ARG A 188 -18.43 -7.79 -1.21
CA ARG A 188 -18.75 -8.26 -2.56
C ARG A 188 -18.33 -9.72 -2.80
N VAL A 189 -17.10 -10.10 -2.45
CA VAL A 189 -16.58 -11.43 -2.79
C VAL A 189 -17.03 -12.48 -1.77
N ALA A 190 -17.00 -12.14 -0.49
CA ALA A 190 -17.38 -13.07 0.59
C ALA A 190 -18.86 -13.48 0.55
N VAL A 191 -19.72 -12.63 0.02
CA VAL A 191 -21.17 -12.88 -0.06
C VAL A 191 -21.61 -13.56 -1.36
N ASP A 192 -20.76 -13.53 -2.42
CA ASP A 192 -21.05 -14.13 -3.72
C ASP A 192 -20.29 -15.46 -3.90
N PRO A 193 -21.00 -16.62 -3.92
CA PRO A 193 -20.39 -17.92 -4.13
C PRO A 193 -19.65 -18.05 -5.47
N SER A 194 -20.12 -17.38 -6.53
CA SER A 194 -19.52 -17.45 -7.86
C SER A 194 -18.17 -16.75 -7.87
N LEU A 195 -18.04 -15.59 -7.22
CA LEU A 195 -16.77 -14.88 -7.07
C LEU A 195 -15.79 -15.66 -6.18
N ARG A 196 -16.29 -16.29 -5.09
CA ARG A 196 -15.43 -17.14 -4.24
C ARG A 196 -14.85 -18.32 -5.00
N GLN A 197 -15.61 -18.95 -5.88
CA GLN A 197 -15.13 -20.06 -6.70
C GLN A 197 -14.05 -19.63 -7.69
N ARG A 198 -14.13 -18.42 -8.21
CA ARG A 198 -13.15 -17.82 -9.12
C ARG A 198 -11.91 -17.29 -8.40
N LEU A 199 -11.98 -17.05 -7.09
CA LEU A 199 -10.92 -16.41 -6.33
C LEU A 199 -9.69 -17.31 -6.21
N VAL A 200 -8.56 -16.87 -6.78
CA VAL A 200 -7.25 -17.47 -6.58
C VAL A 200 -6.68 -17.02 -5.23
N ALA A 201 -6.52 -15.73 -5.02
CA ALA A 201 -6.08 -15.15 -3.77
C ALA A 201 -6.37 -13.64 -3.71
N VAL A 202 -6.34 -13.10 -2.49
CA VAL A 202 -6.34 -11.67 -2.20
C VAL A 202 -4.98 -11.27 -1.65
N TYR A 203 -4.37 -10.19 -2.15
CA TYR A 203 -3.09 -9.65 -1.67
C TYR A 203 -3.28 -8.28 -1.05
N LEU A 204 -3.06 -8.18 0.27
CA LEU A 204 -3.20 -6.95 1.06
C LEU A 204 -1.82 -6.49 1.53
N MET A 205 -1.14 -5.71 0.67
CA MET A 205 0.27 -5.33 0.86
C MET A 205 0.42 -4.08 1.72
N ASP A 206 1.26 -4.16 2.75
CA ASP A 206 1.61 -3.07 3.69
C ASP A 206 0.40 -2.34 4.31
N ALA A 207 -0.65 -3.09 4.66
CA ALA A 207 -1.83 -2.64 5.37
C ALA A 207 -2.06 -3.46 6.64
N ILE A 208 -2.65 -2.85 7.66
CA ILE A 208 -3.13 -3.58 8.84
C ILE A 208 -4.61 -3.88 8.63
N VAL A 209 -4.93 -5.16 8.53
CA VAL A 209 -6.28 -5.68 8.39
C VAL A 209 -6.55 -6.59 9.58
N ALA A 210 -7.71 -6.53 10.20
CA ALA A 210 -8.06 -7.46 11.25
C ALA A 210 -8.39 -8.85 10.67
N VAL A 211 -8.00 -9.92 11.37
CA VAL A 211 -8.18 -11.31 10.91
C VAL A 211 -9.65 -11.62 10.56
N ASP A 212 -10.59 -11.07 11.32
CA ASP A 212 -12.03 -11.27 11.13
C ASP A 212 -12.64 -10.41 10.01
N GLN A 213 -11.90 -9.41 9.49
CA GLN A 213 -12.40 -8.43 8.53
C GLN A 213 -12.74 -9.05 7.18
N THR A 214 -12.08 -10.12 6.77
CA THR A 214 -12.31 -10.78 5.47
C THR A 214 -13.14 -12.06 5.56
N THR A 215 -13.62 -12.42 6.75
CA THR A 215 -14.43 -13.61 6.97
C THR A 215 -15.66 -13.63 6.03
N PRO A 216 -15.98 -14.77 5.38
CA PRO A 216 -15.42 -16.12 5.57
C PRO A 216 -14.15 -16.45 4.79
N ILE A 217 -13.54 -15.50 4.07
CA ILE A 217 -12.28 -15.71 3.35
C ILE A 217 -11.14 -15.57 4.37
N VAL A 218 -10.50 -16.69 4.69
CA VAL A 218 -9.50 -16.79 5.76
C VAL A 218 -8.08 -16.47 5.26
N ALA A 219 -7.14 -16.28 6.19
CA ALA A 219 -5.71 -16.21 5.88
C ALA A 219 -5.22 -17.45 5.14
N CYS A 220 -4.22 -17.29 4.29
CA CYS A 220 -3.57 -18.43 3.63
C CYS A 220 -2.61 -19.14 4.60
N HIS A 221 -2.80 -20.44 4.79
CA HIS A 221 -1.96 -21.28 5.66
C HIS A 221 -0.81 -21.94 4.91
N THR A 222 -0.97 -22.17 3.59
CA THR A 222 0.06 -22.78 2.72
C THR A 222 0.13 -22.05 1.39
N ARG A 223 1.26 -22.18 0.68
CA ARG A 223 1.49 -21.51 -0.61
C ARG A 223 0.61 -22.03 -1.76
N ASP A 224 0.09 -23.21 -1.66
CA ASP A 224 -0.80 -23.83 -2.66
C ASP A 224 -2.28 -23.69 -2.34
N GLN A 225 -2.62 -23.13 -1.17
CA GLN A 225 -4.01 -22.82 -0.82
C GLN A 225 -4.54 -21.69 -1.70
N THR A 226 -5.79 -21.80 -2.14
CA THR A 226 -6.47 -20.78 -2.96
C THR A 226 -7.77 -20.34 -2.31
N GLY A 227 -8.34 -19.20 -2.75
CA GLY A 227 -9.53 -18.63 -2.13
C GLY A 227 -9.25 -18.05 -0.75
N CYS A 228 -8.05 -17.57 -0.48
CA CYS A 228 -7.58 -17.10 0.81
C CYS A 228 -6.88 -15.73 0.70
N VAL A 229 -6.52 -15.14 1.83
CA VAL A 229 -5.91 -13.81 1.93
C VAL A 229 -4.43 -13.91 2.29
N VAL A 230 -3.56 -13.30 1.50
CA VAL A 230 -2.16 -13.03 1.78
C VAL A 230 -2.05 -11.55 2.18
N GLY A 231 -1.95 -11.26 3.46
CA GLY A 231 -1.93 -9.87 3.94
C GLY A 231 -0.84 -9.66 4.98
N TRP A 232 -0.18 -8.51 4.93
CA TRP A 232 0.84 -8.13 5.91
C TRP A 232 1.03 -6.63 6.01
N SER A 233 1.52 -6.17 7.17
CA SER A 233 2.09 -4.84 7.35
C SER A 233 3.52 -4.97 7.85
N GLN A 234 4.47 -4.38 7.12
CA GLN A 234 5.90 -4.61 7.36
C GLN A 234 6.52 -3.58 8.29
N VAL A 235 7.47 -4.04 9.11
CA VAL A 235 8.29 -3.21 10.01
C VAL A 235 9.67 -3.82 10.17
N GLY A 236 10.71 -2.97 10.29
CA GLY A 236 12.07 -3.45 10.55
C GLY A 236 12.17 -4.28 11.82
N GLU A 237 12.96 -5.35 11.77
CA GLU A 237 13.29 -6.15 12.93
C GLU A 237 13.92 -5.25 14.02
N GLY A 238 13.44 -5.33 15.26
CA GLY A 238 13.92 -4.50 16.37
C GLY A 238 13.32 -3.10 16.45
N ASP A 239 12.57 -2.59 15.48
CA ASP A 239 11.85 -1.31 15.59
C ASP A 239 10.51 -1.48 16.32
N GLU A 240 10.60 -1.79 17.62
CA GLU A 240 9.41 -1.96 18.46
C GLU A 240 8.59 -0.66 18.59
N GLY A 241 9.25 0.50 18.49
CA GLY A 241 8.59 1.79 18.51
C GLY A 241 7.68 1.99 17.28
N ALA A 242 8.16 1.65 16.09
CA ALA A 242 7.35 1.71 14.86
C ALA A 242 6.22 0.69 14.91
N ALA A 243 6.49 -0.53 15.39
CA ALA A 243 5.48 -1.58 15.51
C ALA A 243 4.31 -1.14 16.39
N LYS A 244 4.59 -0.71 17.61
CA LYS A 244 3.57 -0.21 18.55
C LYS A 244 2.79 0.99 17.97
N ARG A 245 3.48 1.92 17.30
CA ARG A 245 2.80 3.07 16.66
C ARG A 245 1.89 2.64 15.52
N ARG A 246 2.32 1.66 14.68
CA ARG A 246 1.50 1.13 13.59
C ARG A 246 0.21 0.51 14.11
N LEU A 247 0.29 -0.42 15.05
CA LEU A 247 -0.88 -1.11 15.63
C LEU A 247 -1.82 -0.11 16.32
N ARG A 248 -1.30 0.75 17.20
CA ARG A 248 -2.11 1.72 17.95
C ARG A 248 -2.85 2.72 17.06
N ARG A 249 -2.35 3.02 15.86
CA ARG A 249 -2.96 3.96 14.91
C ARG A 249 -3.71 3.26 13.78
N ALA A 250 -3.78 1.94 13.82
CA ALA A 250 -4.45 1.18 12.78
C ALA A 250 -5.95 1.42 12.82
N LEU A 251 -6.52 1.72 11.67
CA LEU A 251 -7.95 1.78 11.44
C LEU A 251 -8.33 0.63 10.53
N VAL A 252 -9.41 -0.06 10.88
CA VAL A 252 -9.95 -1.22 10.16
C VAL A 252 -11.45 -1.04 9.95
N TRP A 253 -12.00 -1.69 8.94
CA TRP A 253 -13.43 -1.60 8.64
C TRP A 253 -14.26 -2.42 9.63
N ASP A 254 -15.35 -1.86 10.09
CA ASP A 254 -16.41 -2.59 10.82
C ASP A 254 -17.47 -3.16 9.85
N ASP A 255 -18.50 -3.77 10.42
CA ASP A 255 -19.60 -4.38 9.65
C ASP A 255 -20.51 -3.34 8.98
N ARG A 256 -20.41 -2.08 9.35
CA ARG A 256 -21.16 -0.96 8.77
C ARG A 256 -20.37 -0.20 7.70
N GLY A 257 -19.16 -0.67 7.36
CA GLY A 257 -18.27 0.01 6.42
C GLY A 257 -17.67 1.30 6.98
N GLN A 258 -17.54 1.42 8.31
CA GLN A 258 -16.89 2.53 8.98
C GLN A 258 -15.48 2.15 9.44
N LEU A 259 -14.56 3.11 9.42
CA LEU A 259 -13.21 2.93 9.93
C LEU A 259 -13.19 3.14 11.44
N ILE A 260 -12.90 2.07 12.16
CA ILE A 260 -12.74 2.05 13.62
C ILE A 260 -11.29 1.69 13.99
N GLU A 261 -10.89 1.97 15.22
CA GLU A 261 -9.59 1.55 15.72
C GLU A 261 -9.49 0.02 15.75
N LEU A 262 -8.31 -0.52 15.48
CA LEU A 262 -8.04 -1.95 15.56
C LEU A 262 -8.36 -2.51 16.96
N GLY A 263 -8.01 -1.74 18.01
CA GLY A 263 -8.18 -2.19 19.41
C GLY A 263 -7.39 -3.47 19.70
N ASP A 264 -8.03 -4.40 20.38
CA ASP A 264 -7.46 -5.71 20.74
C ASP A 264 -7.68 -6.79 19.66
N ARG A 265 -8.23 -6.41 18.50
CA ARG A 265 -8.45 -7.37 17.38
C ARG A 265 -7.09 -7.81 16.81
N PRO A 266 -6.90 -9.12 16.58
CA PRO A 266 -5.65 -9.60 15.99
C PRO A 266 -5.49 -9.07 14.56
N ALA A 267 -4.30 -8.55 14.26
CA ALA A 267 -3.95 -8.13 12.92
C ALA A 267 -3.49 -9.34 12.08
N LEU A 268 -3.91 -9.34 10.82
CA LEU A 268 -3.55 -10.36 9.85
C LEU A 268 -2.07 -10.25 9.47
N CYS A 269 -1.35 -11.37 9.53
CA CYS A 269 -0.01 -11.46 8.97
C CYS A 269 0.20 -12.82 8.30
N VAL A 270 0.27 -12.80 6.98
CA VAL A 270 0.75 -13.92 6.15
C VAL A 270 2.10 -13.52 5.58
N ASN A 271 3.12 -14.32 5.85
CA ASN A 271 4.48 -14.01 5.43
C ASN A 271 4.63 -14.22 3.91
N PRO A 272 4.93 -13.17 3.10
CA PRO A 272 5.02 -13.31 1.65
C PRO A 272 6.15 -14.24 1.18
N VAL A 273 7.18 -14.46 2.00
CA VAL A 273 8.31 -15.35 1.66
C VAL A 273 7.94 -16.83 1.84
N SER A 274 7.15 -17.18 2.85
CA SER A 274 6.66 -18.57 3.05
C SER A 274 5.32 -18.83 2.38
N GLY A 275 4.49 -17.80 2.19
CA GLY A 275 3.10 -17.93 1.75
C GLY A 275 2.17 -18.47 2.83
N SER A 276 2.56 -18.38 4.12
CA SER A 276 1.83 -18.94 5.27
C SER A 276 1.73 -17.98 6.45
N ASP A 277 0.78 -18.22 7.34
CA ASP A 277 0.52 -17.49 8.58
C ASP A 277 1.02 -18.21 9.84
N ASP A 278 1.89 -19.20 9.68
CA ASP A 278 2.37 -20.08 10.77
C ASP A 278 3.27 -19.39 11.82
N GLY A 279 3.63 -18.13 11.59
CA GLY A 279 4.50 -17.36 12.50
C GLY A 279 5.96 -17.83 12.53
N ALA A 280 6.33 -18.84 11.76
CA ALA A 280 7.69 -19.34 11.73
C ALA A 280 8.67 -18.31 11.16
N ALA A 281 9.88 -18.25 11.73
CA ALA A 281 10.95 -17.43 11.20
C ALA A 281 11.45 -17.99 9.87
N VAL A 282 11.48 -17.14 8.84
CA VAL A 282 11.94 -17.50 7.50
C VAL A 282 13.33 -16.92 7.26
N PRO A 283 14.36 -17.76 7.07
CA PRO A 283 15.73 -17.30 6.90
C PRO A 283 15.94 -16.64 5.53
N GLU A 284 16.95 -15.77 5.45
CA GLU A 284 17.33 -14.99 4.25
C GLU A 284 17.47 -15.84 2.98
N ARG A 285 18.00 -17.07 3.09
CA ARG A 285 18.19 -17.98 1.95
C ARG A 285 16.88 -18.34 1.20
N ARG A 286 15.72 -18.13 1.81
CA ARG A 286 14.40 -18.39 1.20
C ARG A 286 13.82 -17.17 0.49
N HIS A 287 14.33 -15.98 0.73
CA HIS A 287 13.90 -14.74 0.09
C HIS A 287 14.27 -14.77 -1.40
N LEU A 288 13.29 -14.65 -2.28
CA LEU A 288 13.47 -14.77 -3.73
C LEU A 288 13.91 -13.46 -4.38
N GLY A 289 13.58 -12.31 -3.80
CA GLY A 289 14.19 -11.08 -4.25
C GLY A 289 13.38 -9.82 -4.04
N ALA A 290 14.10 -8.80 -3.55
CA ALA A 290 13.66 -7.41 -3.55
C ALA A 290 13.95 -6.78 -4.92
N ALA A 291 13.08 -5.83 -5.33
CA ALA A 291 13.25 -5.09 -6.57
C ALA A 291 12.96 -3.60 -6.40
N ASN A 292 13.72 -2.77 -7.11
CA ASN A 292 13.37 -1.39 -7.41
C ASN A 292 12.98 -1.33 -8.90
N ALA A 293 11.69 -1.42 -9.16
CA ALA A 293 11.12 -1.36 -10.51
C ALA A 293 10.73 0.08 -10.93
N THR A 294 11.12 1.09 -10.14
CA THR A 294 10.76 2.48 -10.39
C THR A 294 11.20 2.94 -11.77
N GLY A 295 10.23 3.38 -12.58
CA GLY A 295 10.46 3.89 -13.94
C GLY A 295 10.62 2.81 -15.01
N LEU A 296 10.47 1.54 -14.68
CA LEU A 296 10.41 0.48 -15.68
C LEU A 296 9.11 0.54 -16.46
N GLU A 297 9.19 0.24 -17.75
CA GLU A 297 8.04 0.05 -18.60
C GLU A 297 7.25 -1.20 -18.19
N TRP A 298 5.95 -1.17 -18.46
CA TRP A 298 5.06 -2.27 -18.13
C TRP A 298 5.48 -3.58 -18.81
N GLY A 299 5.49 -4.66 -18.03
CA GLY A 299 5.87 -5.99 -18.52
C GLY A 299 7.37 -6.30 -18.47
N LEU A 300 8.22 -5.29 -18.21
CA LEU A 300 9.64 -5.54 -17.99
C LEU A 300 9.87 -6.05 -16.57
N ARG A 301 10.68 -7.09 -16.45
CA ARG A 301 11.04 -7.69 -15.16
C ARG A 301 12.26 -6.97 -14.58
N PRO A 302 12.20 -6.47 -13.33
CA PRO A 302 13.32 -5.81 -12.70
C PRO A 302 14.44 -6.81 -12.33
N ALA A 303 15.64 -6.29 -12.08
CA ALA A 303 16.70 -7.06 -11.43
C ALA A 303 16.35 -7.27 -9.94
N PHE A 304 16.70 -8.44 -9.41
CA PHE A 304 16.43 -8.82 -8.03
C PHE A 304 17.70 -8.83 -7.17
N ILE A 305 17.51 -8.47 -5.90
CA ILE A 305 18.47 -8.76 -4.84
C ILE A 305 17.85 -9.84 -3.96
N ASP A 306 18.29 -11.07 -4.12
CA ASP A 306 17.78 -12.24 -3.42
C ASP A 306 18.58 -12.59 -2.15
N ARG A 307 18.04 -13.47 -1.30
CA ARG A 307 18.70 -14.03 -0.11
C ARG A 307 19.29 -13.00 0.87
N GLN A 308 18.63 -11.85 1.00
CA GLN A 308 19.10 -10.75 1.85
C GLN A 308 18.15 -10.42 3.01
N ILE A 309 16.94 -10.95 2.98
CA ILE A 309 15.89 -10.56 3.94
C ILE A 309 15.36 -11.79 4.66
N ALA A 310 15.58 -11.85 5.98
CA ALA A 310 14.86 -12.75 6.87
C ALA A 310 13.55 -12.10 7.29
N THR A 311 12.51 -12.92 7.51
CA THR A 311 11.18 -12.45 7.86
C THR A 311 10.53 -13.31 8.94
N GLN A 312 9.64 -12.71 9.72
CA GLN A 312 8.79 -13.40 10.68
C GLN A 312 7.50 -12.62 10.91
N CYS A 313 6.35 -13.28 10.87
CA CYS A 313 5.11 -12.74 11.42
C CYS A 313 5.15 -12.80 12.95
N ARG A 314 5.13 -11.62 13.60
CA ARG A 314 5.10 -11.50 15.06
C ARG A 314 4.19 -10.34 15.45
N ASP A 315 3.27 -10.59 16.39
CA ASP A 315 2.29 -9.61 16.88
C ASP A 315 1.47 -8.97 15.74
N GLY A 316 1.05 -9.76 14.73
CA GLY A 316 0.28 -9.29 13.59
C GLY A 316 1.04 -8.42 12.60
N LEU A 317 2.37 -8.33 12.70
CA LEU A 317 3.23 -7.58 11.79
C LEU A 317 4.35 -8.45 11.21
N LEU A 318 4.67 -8.19 9.95
CA LEU A 318 5.82 -8.80 9.28
C LEU A 318 7.10 -8.08 9.69
N ARG A 319 7.89 -8.72 10.55
CA ARG A 319 9.24 -8.29 10.91
C ARG A 319 10.21 -8.69 9.82
N HIS A 320 11.08 -7.78 9.40
CA HIS A 320 12.08 -8.07 8.38
C HIS A 320 13.44 -7.46 8.73
N THR A 321 14.53 -8.14 8.35
CA THR A 321 15.88 -7.60 8.44
C THR A 321 16.07 -6.47 7.42
N VAL A 322 17.04 -5.60 7.67
CA VAL A 322 17.30 -4.44 6.80
C VAL A 322 18.09 -4.85 5.57
N LEU A 323 17.56 -4.54 4.39
CA LEU A 323 18.31 -4.69 3.14
C LEU A 323 19.36 -3.59 3.02
N LYS A 324 20.63 -4.00 2.92
CA LYS A 324 21.78 -3.09 2.78
C LYS A 324 22.12 -2.88 1.31
N SER A 325 21.40 -1.99 0.63
CA SER A 325 21.68 -1.63 -0.77
C SER A 325 21.33 -0.18 -1.04
N GLU A 326 22.17 0.51 -1.82
CA GLU A 326 21.93 1.90 -2.22
C GLU A 326 20.70 2.06 -3.12
N SER A 327 20.40 1.07 -3.97
CA SER A 327 19.22 1.05 -4.84
C SER A 327 17.90 1.06 -4.08
N PHE A 328 17.91 0.80 -2.77
CA PHE A 328 16.76 0.78 -1.88
C PHE A 328 16.78 1.93 -0.86
N ARG A 329 17.62 2.94 -1.08
CA ARG A 329 17.60 4.17 -0.28
C ARG A 329 16.46 5.09 -0.74
N GLU A 330 15.75 5.63 0.22
CA GLU A 330 14.68 6.60 -0.02
C GLU A 330 15.27 8.01 -0.08
N PHE A 331 15.61 8.48 -1.29
CA PHE A 331 15.96 9.88 -1.56
C PHE A 331 14.71 10.63 -2.01
N SER A 332 13.81 10.89 -1.09
CA SER A 332 12.52 11.52 -1.41
C SER A 332 12.23 12.67 -0.46
N GLY A 333 11.37 13.60 -0.90
CA GLY A 333 10.86 14.68 -0.08
C GLY A 333 10.09 14.19 1.14
N TRP A 334 9.81 15.07 2.10
CA TRP A 334 9.13 14.73 3.36
C TRP A 334 7.78 14.05 3.15
N ALA A 335 7.01 14.49 2.15
CA ALA A 335 5.73 13.89 1.80
C ALA A 335 5.90 12.49 1.18
N ASP A 336 6.85 12.32 0.27
CA ASP A 336 7.03 11.06 -0.45
C ASP A 336 7.48 9.91 0.46
N ARG A 337 8.25 10.20 1.52
CA ARG A 337 8.59 9.21 2.57
C ARG A 337 7.38 8.63 3.32
N ARG A 338 6.20 9.21 3.14
CA ARG A 338 4.94 8.76 3.74
C ARG A 338 4.05 7.99 2.76
N LYS A 339 4.43 7.94 1.48
CA LYS A 339 3.79 7.14 0.44
C LYS A 339 4.35 5.72 0.38
N ALA A 340 3.77 4.88 -0.48
CA ALA A 340 4.35 3.58 -0.79
C ALA A 340 5.80 3.72 -1.24
N ARG A 341 6.65 2.81 -0.78
CA ARG A 341 8.10 2.86 -1.04
C ARG A 341 8.39 2.75 -2.54
N PRO A 342 9.45 3.40 -3.05
CA PRO A 342 9.85 3.29 -4.46
C PRO A 342 10.57 1.96 -4.78
N TYR A 343 10.21 0.91 -4.08
CA TYR A 343 10.71 -0.44 -4.25
C TYR A 343 9.80 -1.44 -3.52
N ASN A 344 9.90 -2.71 -3.88
CA ASN A 344 9.20 -3.79 -3.20
C ASN A 344 10.21 -4.83 -2.67
N LEU A 345 10.22 -5.02 -1.35
CA LEU A 345 11.15 -5.96 -0.69
C LEU A 345 10.84 -7.42 -1.01
N PHE A 346 9.62 -7.73 -1.41
CA PHE A 346 9.12 -9.08 -1.64
C PHE A 346 8.61 -9.28 -3.07
N TYR A 347 9.15 -8.54 -4.04
CA TYR A 347 8.67 -8.56 -5.42
C TYR A 347 8.64 -9.96 -6.01
N ALA A 348 9.79 -10.67 -5.98
CA ALA A 348 9.90 -12.01 -6.54
C ALA A 348 9.15 -13.07 -5.71
N ASP A 349 9.01 -12.86 -4.40
CA ASP A 349 8.24 -13.73 -3.52
C ASP A 349 6.75 -13.66 -3.83
N ILE A 350 6.21 -12.45 -4.04
CA ILE A 350 4.81 -12.23 -4.45
C ILE A 350 4.56 -12.80 -5.85
N GLU A 351 5.48 -12.57 -6.82
CA GLU A 351 5.38 -13.14 -8.16
C GLU A 351 5.28 -14.66 -8.10
N ALA A 352 6.18 -15.30 -7.36
CA ALA A 352 6.21 -16.75 -7.22
C ALA A 352 4.99 -17.32 -6.48
N ASP A 353 4.51 -16.63 -5.45
CA ASP A 353 3.33 -17.00 -4.68
C ASP A 353 2.06 -16.92 -5.55
N ALA A 354 1.89 -15.83 -6.30
CA ALA A 354 0.73 -15.64 -7.18
C ALA A 354 0.67 -16.72 -8.28
N LEU A 355 1.81 -17.04 -8.89
CA LEU A 355 1.90 -18.11 -9.91
C LEU A 355 1.62 -19.49 -9.31
N ALA A 356 2.14 -19.81 -8.12
CA ALA A 356 1.90 -21.08 -7.46
C ALA A 356 0.42 -21.28 -7.12
N ARG A 357 -0.24 -20.25 -6.57
CA ARG A 357 -1.68 -20.31 -6.26
C ARG A 357 -2.54 -20.40 -7.52
N LEU A 358 -2.19 -19.67 -8.58
CA LEU A 358 -2.88 -19.79 -9.87
C LEU A 358 -2.77 -21.19 -10.45
N ALA A 359 -1.58 -21.79 -10.42
CA ALA A 359 -1.37 -23.16 -10.86
C ALA A 359 -2.20 -24.16 -10.03
N ALA A 360 -2.26 -23.98 -8.71
CA ALA A 360 -3.10 -24.80 -7.82
C ALA A 360 -4.59 -24.62 -8.12
N TRP A 361 -5.04 -23.40 -8.41
CA TRP A 361 -6.42 -23.11 -8.79
C TRP A 361 -6.76 -23.80 -10.13
N ASN A 362 -5.94 -23.63 -11.16
CA ASN A 362 -6.13 -24.27 -12.48
C ASN A 362 -6.23 -25.81 -12.36
N LYS A 363 -5.35 -26.42 -11.54
CA LYS A 363 -5.38 -27.88 -11.30
C LYS A 363 -6.70 -28.35 -10.70
N ARG A 364 -7.28 -27.59 -9.76
CA ARG A 364 -8.59 -27.96 -9.16
C ARG A 364 -9.76 -27.87 -10.12
N GLN A 365 -9.68 -27.06 -11.18
CA GLN A 365 -10.74 -26.97 -12.20
C GLN A 365 -10.73 -28.15 -13.18
N THR A 366 -9.60 -28.86 -13.28
CA THR A 366 -9.41 -29.99 -14.20
C THR A 366 -9.54 -31.35 -13.51
N SER A 367 -9.72 -31.39 -12.18
CA SER A 367 -9.90 -32.58 -11.35
C SER A 367 -11.38 -32.82 -11.06
#